data_4574474223815997ffef4c5f1f79c5de
#
_entry.id   4574474223815997ffef4c5f1f79c5de
#
_cell.length_a   1.000
_cell.length_b   1.000
_cell.length_c   1.000
_cell.angle_alpha   90.00
_cell.angle_beta   90.00
_cell.angle_gamma   90.00
#
_symmetry.space_group_name_H-M   'P 1'
#
loop_
_entity.id
_entity.type
_entity.pdbx_description
1 polymer ?
#
loop_
_entity_poly.entity_id
_entity_poly.type
_entity_poly.pdbx_seq_one_letter_code
_entity_poly.pdbx_strand_id
1 'polypeptide(L)'
;MEATLTLRPIGYIASPRRLKFDAPHQPAGGGADRCVLELLPGQGYETAVRDLSGFSRVWLIWWFHRNLAWRPMVLPPRGPSRRRGVFATRSPHRPNPLGLTPVTLVAVRGLRLTLGDCDLLHGTPVFDIKPYLPAYDSFPDAAAGWLAEVDSAHQTPPPFEVRWEAKAMEQAEWLRREWAVDFRPRMLELLGRDPGPHRTRRIRRRGTRRWEIGCGAWRGIFTVAGTVVTLHWLEGAFP
;
A
#
# COMPACT_ATOMS: atom_id res chain seq x y z
N MET A 1 19.23 -32.91 -0.89
CA MET A 1 17.78 -32.73 -1.15
C MET A 1 17.43 -31.27 -0.89
N GLU A 2 16.85 -30.60 -1.87
CA GLU A 2 16.36 -29.23 -1.68
C GLU A 2 15.10 -29.31 -0.80
N ALA A 3 15.11 -28.63 0.35
CA ALA A 3 13.97 -28.64 1.27
C ALA A 3 12.84 -27.78 0.69
N THR A 4 11.67 -28.35 0.46
CA THR A 4 10.49 -27.66 -0.05
C THR A 4 9.39 -27.68 1.00
N LEU A 5 8.74 -26.51 1.23
CA LEU A 5 7.59 -26.35 2.09
C LEU A 5 6.36 -26.00 1.26
N THR A 6 5.30 -26.79 1.38
CA THR A 6 4.00 -26.45 0.78
C THR A 6 3.11 -25.76 1.81
N LEU A 7 2.73 -24.51 1.54
CA LEU A 7 1.83 -23.73 2.38
C LEU A 7 0.38 -23.87 1.87
N ARG A 8 -0.57 -24.07 2.79
CA ARG A 8 -2.01 -24.07 2.49
C ARG A 8 -2.67 -22.88 3.15
N PRO A 9 -3.51 -22.11 2.44
CA PRO A 9 -4.26 -21.02 3.06
C PRO A 9 -5.16 -21.54 4.19
N ILE A 10 -5.14 -20.84 5.31
CA ILE A 10 -6.09 -21.05 6.42
C ILE A 10 -7.38 -20.25 6.21
N GLY A 11 -7.36 -19.25 5.34
CA GLY A 11 -8.48 -18.37 5.04
C GLY A 11 -8.12 -17.31 4.01
N TYR A 12 -9.09 -16.43 3.73
CA TYR A 12 -8.98 -15.39 2.72
C TYR A 12 -9.48 -14.05 3.26
N ILE A 13 -8.88 -12.97 2.78
CA ILE A 13 -9.29 -11.61 3.13
C ILE A 13 -10.53 -11.20 2.32
N ALA A 14 -11.59 -10.81 2.99
CA ALA A 14 -12.71 -10.06 2.44
C ALA A 14 -12.47 -8.55 2.70
N SER A 15 -12.19 -7.81 1.63
CA SER A 15 -11.84 -6.38 1.67
C SER A 15 -12.58 -5.62 0.58
N PRO A 16 -12.91 -4.33 0.77
CA PRO A 16 -13.42 -3.49 -0.30
C PRO A 16 -12.39 -3.25 -1.41
N ARG A 17 -11.10 -3.42 -1.12
CA ARG A 17 -10.00 -3.18 -2.05
C ARG A 17 -9.85 -4.33 -3.02
N ARG A 18 -10.19 -4.11 -4.28
CA ARG A 18 -10.10 -5.14 -5.34
C ARG A 18 -8.92 -4.97 -6.27
N LEU A 19 -8.38 -3.77 -6.38
CA LEU A 19 -7.31 -3.43 -7.32
C LEU A 19 -6.02 -3.06 -6.56
N LYS A 20 -4.85 -3.36 -7.16
CA LYS A 20 -3.53 -3.12 -6.53
C LYS A 20 -3.28 -1.65 -6.16
N PHE A 21 -3.92 -0.72 -6.85
CA PHE A 21 -3.77 0.70 -6.60
C PHE A 21 -4.75 1.24 -5.53
N ASP A 22 -5.74 0.44 -5.11
CA ASP A 22 -6.65 0.80 -4.03
C ASP A 22 -6.01 0.56 -2.66
N ALA A 23 -4.98 -0.28 -2.60
CA ALA A 23 -4.30 -0.59 -1.36
C ALA A 23 -3.26 0.51 -1.02
N PRO A 24 -3.24 1.05 0.20
CA PRO A 24 -2.16 1.87 0.68
C PRO A 24 -0.86 1.05 0.69
N HIS A 25 0.29 1.71 0.59
CA HIS A 25 1.57 1.00 0.61
C HIS A 25 1.95 0.44 1.98
N GLN A 26 1.31 0.92 3.03
CA GLN A 26 1.40 0.41 4.41
C GLN A 26 0.08 0.70 5.12
N PRO A 27 -0.27 -0.05 6.19
CA PRO A 27 -1.42 0.25 7.01
C PRO A 27 -1.31 1.70 7.53
N ALA A 28 -2.32 2.51 7.26
CA ALA A 28 -2.43 3.82 7.86
C ALA A 28 -2.95 3.63 9.28
N GLY A 29 -2.12 3.91 10.28
CA GLY A 29 -2.54 3.88 11.68
C GLY A 29 -3.68 4.86 11.93
N GLY A 30 -4.92 4.36 12.05
CA GLY A 30 -6.11 5.20 12.22
C GLY A 30 -7.42 4.41 12.26
N GLY A 31 -7.40 3.10 12.07
CA GLY A 31 -8.54 2.20 12.33
C GLY A 31 -9.73 2.29 11.37
N ALA A 32 -9.72 3.19 10.39
CA ALA A 32 -10.84 3.41 9.48
C ALA A 32 -11.03 2.29 8.45
N ASP A 33 -9.94 1.63 8.07
CA ASP A 33 -9.92 0.61 7.02
C ASP A 33 -10.14 -0.79 7.61
N ARG A 34 -11.36 -1.28 7.52
CA ARG A 34 -11.72 -2.60 8.01
C ARG A 34 -11.72 -3.64 6.89
N CYS A 35 -11.21 -4.82 7.19
CA CYS A 35 -11.39 -6.03 6.39
C CYS A 35 -11.77 -7.20 7.30
N VAL A 36 -12.16 -8.31 6.70
CA VAL A 36 -12.47 -9.54 7.44
C VAL A 36 -11.58 -10.65 6.92
N LEU A 37 -10.91 -11.35 7.81
CA LEU A 37 -10.32 -12.65 7.49
C LEU A 37 -11.39 -13.72 7.70
N GLU A 38 -11.72 -14.42 6.63
CA GLU A 38 -12.64 -15.56 6.65
C GLU A 38 -11.83 -16.85 6.63
N LEU A 39 -11.84 -17.56 7.76
CA LEU A 39 -11.14 -18.85 7.91
C LEU A 39 -11.96 -19.96 7.23
N LEU A 40 -11.24 -20.96 6.72
CA LEU A 40 -11.85 -22.13 6.08
C LEU A 40 -12.54 -23.02 7.11
N PRO A 41 -13.78 -23.46 6.85
CA PRO A 41 -14.50 -24.34 7.76
C PRO A 41 -13.95 -25.77 7.72
N GLY A 42 -14.29 -26.56 8.76
CA GLY A 42 -13.99 -28.00 8.82
C GLY A 42 -12.52 -28.34 9.06
N GLN A 43 -11.71 -27.37 9.52
CA GLN A 43 -10.29 -27.55 9.81
C GLN A 43 -9.96 -27.42 11.31
N GLY A 44 -10.96 -27.26 12.16
CA GLY A 44 -10.78 -27.04 13.60
C GLY A 44 -10.32 -25.64 13.98
N TYR A 45 -10.40 -24.68 13.04
CA TYR A 45 -9.95 -23.30 13.29
C TYR A 45 -10.83 -22.57 14.31
N GLU A 46 -12.08 -23.00 14.53
CA GLU A 46 -12.95 -22.51 15.60
C GLU A 46 -12.29 -22.68 16.99
N THR A 47 -11.55 -23.77 17.16
CA THR A 47 -10.78 -24.03 18.40
C THR A 47 -9.45 -23.25 18.37
N ALA A 48 -8.80 -23.15 17.23
CA ALA A 48 -7.51 -22.47 17.09
C ALA A 48 -7.58 -20.96 17.35
N VAL A 49 -8.73 -20.31 17.14
CA VAL A 49 -8.94 -18.88 17.44
C VAL A 49 -9.35 -18.61 18.89
N ARG A 50 -9.46 -19.65 19.72
CA ARG A 50 -9.76 -19.48 21.14
C ARG A 50 -8.68 -18.60 21.77
N ASP A 51 -9.08 -17.73 22.69
CA ASP A 51 -8.24 -16.79 23.42
C ASP A 51 -7.58 -15.67 22.54
N LEU A 52 -7.74 -15.73 21.21
CA LEU A 52 -7.16 -14.73 20.31
C LEU A 52 -7.76 -13.33 20.55
N SER A 53 -9.02 -13.24 20.99
CA SER A 53 -9.71 -11.97 21.32
C SER A 53 -9.07 -11.16 22.45
N GLY A 54 -8.18 -11.78 23.24
CA GLY A 54 -7.41 -11.12 24.28
C GLY A 54 -6.27 -10.23 23.73
N PHE A 55 -5.94 -10.34 22.44
CA PHE A 55 -4.88 -9.57 21.81
C PHE A 55 -5.45 -8.39 21.01
N SER A 56 -4.85 -7.22 21.15
CA SER A 56 -5.23 -6.03 20.38
C SER A 56 -4.70 -6.05 18.95
N ARG A 57 -3.60 -6.76 18.70
CA ARG A 57 -2.96 -6.88 17.39
C ARG A 57 -2.50 -8.32 17.13
N VAL A 58 -2.49 -8.67 15.84
CA VAL A 58 -1.99 -9.96 15.36
C VAL A 58 -1.12 -9.76 14.13
N TRP A 59 -0.12 -10.62 13.95
CA TRP A 59 0.61 -10.78 12.72
C TRP A 59 -0.18 -11.65 11.76
N LEU A 60 -0.29 -11.24 10.50
CA LEU A 60 -0.74 -12.08 9.41
C LEU A 60 0.44 -12.46 8.53
N ILE A 61 0.59 -13.75 8.24
CA ILE A 61 1.47 -14.28 7.21
C ILE A 61 0.60 -14.61 6.00
N TRP A 62 0.88 -13.96 4.87
CA TRP A 62 0.01 -14.01 3.70
C TRP A 62 0.80 -14.00 2.40
N TRP A 63 0.14 -14.21 1.26
CA TRP A 63 0.72 -14.34 -0.05
C TRP A 63 0.43 -13.14 -0.95
N PHE A 64 1.48 -12.61 -1.58
CA PHE A 64 1.35 -11.65 -2.69
C PHE A 64 0.86 -12.36 -3.96
N HIS A 65 -0.30 -13.01 -3.91
CA HIS A 65 -0.86 -13.92 -4.91
C HIS A 65 -1.01 -13.32 -6.32
N ARG A 66 -1.01 -12.00 -6.44
CA ARG A 66 -1.07 -11.28 -7.72
C ARG A 66 0.31 -10.88 -8.26
N ASN A 67 1.39 -11.33 -7.64
CA ASN A 67 2.74 -11.03 -8.07
C ASN A 67 3.46 -12.34 -8.46
N LEU A 68 3.65 -12.54 -9.76
CA LEU A 68 4.21 -13.77 -10.30
C LEU A 68 5.71 -13.69 -10.65
N ALA A 69 6.35 -12.54 -10.41
CA ALA A 69 7.73 -12.33 -10.82
C ALA A 69 8.59 -11.87 -9.64
N TRP A 70 9.70 -12.56 -9.43
CA TRP A 70 10.72 -12.11 -8.51
C TRP A 70 11.79 -11.25 -9.20
N ARG A 71 12.41 -10.34 -8.46
CA ARG A 71 13.49 -9.48 -8.96
C ARG A 71 14.48 -9.20 -7.84
N PRO A 72 15.80 -9.37 -8.07
CA PRO A 72 16.80 -9.09 -7.03
C PRO A 72 16.87 -7.62 -6.65
N MET A 73 16.56 -6.72 -7.60
CA MET A 73 16.58 -5.28 -7.42
C MET A 73 15.24 -4.67 -7.77
N VAL A 74 14.71 -3.83 -6.90
CA VAL A 74 13.42 -3.14 -7.06
C VAL A 74 13.59 -1.63 -6.90
N LEU A 75 12.65 -0.87 -7.45
CA LEU A 75 12.57 0.57 -7.28
C LEU A 75 11.46 0.87 -6.25
N PRO A 76 11.81 1.27 -5.01
CA PRO A 76 10.81 1.62 -4.02
C PRO A 76 9.96 2.83 -4.44
N PRO A 77 8.69 2.93 -4.01
CA PRO A 77 7.85 4.10 -4.28
C PRO A 77 8.29 5.34 -3.48
N ARG A 78 8.96 5.14 -2.34
CA ARG A 78 9.45 6.20 -1.45
C ARG A 78 10.94 6.47 -1.70
N GLY A 79 11.36 7.70 -1.45
CA GLY A 79 12.75 8.15 -1.60
C GLY A 79 13.18 8.39 -3.05
N PRO A 80 14.47 8.60 -3.30
CA PRO A 80 15.01 8.90 -4.62
C PRO A 80 14.86 7.72 -5.59
N SER A 81 14.93 7.99 -6.91
CA SER A 81 14.86 6.99 -7.98
C SER A 81 16.10 6.08 -8.01
N ARG A 82 16.35 5.39 -6.90
CA ARG A 82 17.45 4.43 -6.73
C ARG A 82 16.91 3.03 -6.51
N ARG A 83 17.42 2.05 -7.26
CA ARG A 83 17.09 0.65 -7.02
C ARG A 83 17.72 0.16 -5.72
N ARG A 84 16.99 -0.69 -5.00
CA ARG A 84 17.41 -1.32 -3.75
C ARG A 84 17.33 -2.84 -3.88
N GLY A 85 18.15 -3.56 -3.16
CA GLY A 85 18.01 -5.00 -3.03
C GLY A 85 16.62 -5.35 -2.47
N VAL A 86 15.96 -6.36 -3.01
CA VAL A 86 14.58 -6.70 -2.63
C VAL A 86 14.45 -7.00 -1.14
N PHE A 87 15.46 -7.60 -0.52
CA PHE A 87 15.46 -7.93 0.90
C PHE A 87 15.62 -6.70 1.82
N ALA A 88 16.15 -5.59 1.30
CA ALA A 88 16.15 -4.30 1.99
C ALA A 88 14.83 -3.51 1.79
N THR A 89 13.77 -4.14 1.32
CA THR A 89 12.45 -3.55 1.06
C THR A 89 11.33 -4.50 1.45
N ARG A 90 10.09 -4.00 1.51
CA ARG A 90 8.87 -4.82 1.65
C ARG A 90 8.17 -5.06 0.31
N SER A 91 8.93 -5.03 -0.79
CA SER A 91 8.40 -5.28 -2.13
C SER A 91 7.85 -6.69 -2.28
N PRO A 92 6.77 -6.90 -3.07
CA PRO A 92 6.20 -8.21 -3.37
C PRO A 92 7.07 -9.07 -4.31
N HIS A 93 8.08 -8.47 -4.98
CA HIS A 93 8.92 -9.16 -5.97
C HIS A 93 9.99 -10.04 -5.33
N ARG A 94 9.60 -10.88 -4.39
CA ARG A 94 10.47 -11.76 -3.59
C ARG A 94 10.53 -13.18 -4.17
N PRO A 95 11.61 -13.96 -3.92
CA PRO A 95 11.67 -15.38 -4.30
C PRO A 95 10.49 -16.18 -3.71
N ASN A 96 10.23 -16.00 -2.42
CA ASN A 96 9.02 -16.46 -1.74
C ASN A 96 8.17 -15.23 -1.48
N PRO A 97 7.09 -14.98 -2.24
CA PRO A 97 6.32 -13.74 -2.18
C PRO A 97 5.36 -13.71 -0.98
N LEU A 98 5.91 -13.94 0.22
CA LEU A 98 5.21 -13.86 1.49
C LEU A 98 5.19 -12.44 2.01
N GLY A 99 4.04 -12.03 2.54
CA GLY A 99 3.83 -10.80 3.27
C GLY A 99 3.71 -11.09 4.76
N LEU A 100 4.13 -10.12 5.57
CA LEU A 100 3.99 -10.10 7.02
C LEU A 100 3.47 -8.72 7.42
N THR A 101 2.28 -8.67 8.01
CA THR A 101 1.62 -7.40 8.37
C THR A 101 1.01 -7.49 9.77
N PRO A 102 1.34 -6.57 10.69
CA PRO A 102 0.62 -6.44 11.95
C PRO A 102 -0.69 -5.68 11.69
N VAL A 103 -1.81 -6.26 12.09
CA VAL A 103 -3.14 -5.66 11.97
C VAL A 103 -3.81 -5.54 13.33
N THR A 104 -4.69 -4.56 13.50
CA THR A 104 -5.52 -4.46 14.69
C THR A 104 -6.57 -5.58 14.65
N LEU A 105 -6.71 -6.35 15.73
CA LEU A 105 -7.77 -7.31 15.90
C LEU A 105 -8.97 -6.64 16.56
N VAL A 106 -10.03 -6.41 15.80
CA VAL A 106 -11.23 -5.69 16.29
C VAL A 106 -12.23 -6.65 16.93
N ALA A 107 -12.43 -7.82 16.32
CA ALA A 107 -13.36 -8.83 16.84
C ALA A 107 -13.07 -10.22 16.27
N VAL A 108 -13.37 -11.26 17.04
CA VAL A 108 -13.38 -12.67 16.61
C VAL A 108 -14.81 -13.20 16.80
N ARG A 109 -15.41 -13.71 15.72
CA ARG A 109 -16.76 -14.30 15.73
C ARG A 109 -16.74 -15.60 14.93
N GLY A 110 -16.56 -16.72 15.61
CA GLY A 110 -16.34 -18.00 14.96
C GLY A 110 -15.17 -17.95 14.00
N LEU A 111 -15.39 -18.28 12.74
CA LEU A 111 -14.37 -18.27 11.68
C LEU A 111 -14.16 -16.88 11.01
N ARG A 112 -14.75 -15.82 11.55
CA ARG A 112 -14.64 -14.45 11.00
C ARG A 112 -13.90 -13.55 11.96
N LEU A 113 -12.74 -13.06 11.53
CA LEU A 113 -11.93 -12.10 12.28
C LEU A 113 -12.06 -10.71 11.61
N THR A 114 -12.61 -9.75 12.33
CA THR A 114 -12.66 -8.35 11.88
C THR A 114 -11.34 -7.69 12.21
N LEU A 115 -10.68 -7.13 11.19
CA LEU A 115 -9.36 -6.54 11.27
C LEU A 115 -9.44 -5.05 10.94
N GLY A 116 -8.68 -4.24 11.67
CA GLY A 116 -8.42 -2.83 11.38
C GLY A 116 -7.02 -2.62 10.81
N ASP A 117 -6.75 -1.43 10.27
CA ASP A 117 -5.46 -1.05 9.68
C ASP A 117 -4.95 -2.08 8.64
N CYS A 118 -5.86 -2.65 7.85
CA CYS A 118 -5.57 -3.73 6.91
C CYS A 118 -5.42 -3.17 5.49
N ASP A 119 -4.24 -3.35 4.90
CA ASP A 119 -3.90 -2.93 3.53
C ASP A 119 -4.05 -4.05 2.49
N LEU A 120 -4.61 -5.20 2.89
CA LEU A 120 -4.70 -6.38 2.05
C LEU A 120 -5.86 -6.31 1.05
N LEU A 121 -5.62 -6.84 -0.14
CA LEU A 121 -6.61 -6.94 -1.20
C LEU A 121 -7.63 -8.04 -0.91
N HIS A 122 -8.83 -7.88 -1.47
CA HIS A 122 -9.84 -8.93 -1.48
C HIS A 122 -9.30 -10.21 -2.11
N GLY A 123 -9.59 -11.35 -1.49
CA GLY A 123 -9.13 -12.66 -1.93
C GLY A 123 -7.67 -12.96 -1.61
N THR A 124 -6.98 -12.14 -0.81
CA THR A 124 -5.60 -12.43 -0.39
C THR A 124 -5.58 -13.67 0.51
N PRO A 125 -4.81 -14.74 0.12
CA PRO A 125 -4.66 -15.93 0.95
C PRO A 125 -3.82 -15.63 2.19
N VAL A 126 -4.30 -16.07 3.36
CA VAL A 126 -3.58 -16.00 4.64
C VAL A 126 -3.17 -17.41 5.02
N PHE A 127 -1.93 -17.57 5.46
CA PHE A 127 -1.34 -18.86 5.82
C PHE A 127 -1.22 -19.07 7.31
N ASP A 128 -1.08 -17.98 8.10
CA ASP A 128 -0.90 -18.08 9.55
C ASP A 128 -1.32 -16.79 10.25
N ILE A 129 -1.68 -16.92 11.52
CA ILE A 129 -1.96 -15.83 12.45
C ILE A 129 -1.10 -16.05 13.69
N LYS A 130 -0.39 -15.00 14.13
CA LYS A 130 0.33 -15.03 15.40
C LYS A 130 -0.06 -13.81 16.26
N PRO A 131 -0.11 -13.96 17.59
CA PRO A 131 -0.30 -12.79 18.44
C PRO A 131 0.86 -11.82 18.28
N TYR A 132 0.57 -10.51 18.29
CA TYR A 132 1.60 -9.47 18.38
C TYR A 132 1.92 -9.21 19.84
N LEU A 133 3.17 -9.38 20.21
CA LEU A 133 3.66 -9.24 21.58
C LEU A 133 4.62 -8.03 21.66
N PRO A 134 4.17 -6.86 22.18
CA PRO A 134 4.98 -5.64 22.17
C PRO A 134 6.39 -5.81 22.77
N ALA A 135 6.52 -6.63 23.79
CA ALA A 135 7.80 -6.89 24.45
C ALA A 135 8.83 -7.59 23.55
N TYR A 136 8.37 -8.31 22.51
CA TYR A 136 9.23 -9.10 21.62
C TYR A 136 9.23 -8.58 20.18
N ASP A 137 8.17 -7.89 19.78
CA ASP A 137 7.94 -7.50 18.38
C ASP A 137 8.20 -6.02 18.11
N SER A 138 8.44 -5.21 19.16
CA SER A 138 8.63 -3.75 19.04
C SER A 138 10.04 -3.34 19.44
N PHE A 139 10.78 -2.77 18.48
CA PHE A 139 12.12 -2.25 18.66
C PHE A 139 12.18 -0.82 18.10
N PRO A 140 11.64 0.20 18.80
CA PRO A 140 11.49 1.55 18.29
C PRO A 140 12.83 2.22 17.94
N ASP A 141 13.90 1.85 18.63
CA ASP A 141 15.25 2.40 18.43
C ASP A 141 16.07 1.64 17.38
N ALA A 142 15.49 0.62 16.73
CA ALA A 142 16.18 -0.14 15.70
C ALA A 142 16.47 0.73 14.46
N ALA A 143 17.68 0.62 13.92
CA ALA A 143 18.09 1.38 12.75
C ALA A 143 17.19 1.06 11.53
N ALA A 144 16.62 2.09 10.91
CA ALA A 144 15.73 1.97 9.76
C ALA A 144 16.46 1.89 8.41
N GLY A 145 17.79 1.83 8.41
CA GLY A 145 18.63 1.77 7.21
C GLY A 145 18.36 2.95 6.27
N TRP A 146 18.24 2.70 4.98
CA TRP A 146 18.02 3.75 3.97
C TRP A 146 16.68 4.52 4.15
N LEU A 147 15.72 4.00 4.91
CA LEU A 147 14.47 4.69 5.19
C LEU A 147 14.67 5.87 6.14
N ALA A 148 15.67 5.85 7.01
CA ALA A 148 15.95 6.97 7.91
C ALA A 148 16.24 8.26 7.13
N GLU A 149 17.01 8.18 6.02
CA GLU A 149 17.26 9.33 5.13
C GLU A 149 15.97 9.83 4.46
N VAL A 150 15.09 8.89 4.05
CA VAL A 150 13.82 9.22 3.42
C VAL A 150 12.86 9.87 4.41
N ASP A 151 12.77 9.35 5.61
CA ASP A 151 11.87 9.85 6.64
C ASP A 151 12.35 11.24 7.13
N SER A 152 13.66 11.45 7.29
CA SER A 152 14.23 12.76 7.57
C SER A 152 13.90 13.77 6.45
N ALA A 153 14.03 13.38 5.19
CA ALA A 153 13.64 14.23 4.07
C ALA A 153 12.13 14.53 4.04
N HIS A 154 11.28 13.65 4.60
CA HIS A 154 9.83 13.90 4.70
C HIS A 154 9.46 14.88 5.82
N GLN A 155 10.32 15.10 6.80
CA GLN A 155 10.11 16.10 7.86
C GLN A 155 10.30 17.53 7.31
N THR A 156 11.02 17.71 6.20
CA THR A 156 11.15 19.01 5.55
C THR A 156 9.95 19.28 4.64
N PRO A 157 9.54 20.56 4.44
CA PRO A 157 8.50 20.91 3.49
C PRO A 157 8.81 20.36 2.08
N PRO A 158 7.79 19.98 1.30
CA PRO A 158 8.00 19.55 -0.08
C PRO A 158 8.71 20.63 -0.89
N PRO A 159 9.75 20.30 -1.70
CA PRO A 159 10.50 21.30 -2.47
C PRO A 159 9.73 21.86 -3.66
N PHE A 160 8.62 21.23 -4.07
CA PHE A 160 7.79 21.68 -5.16
C PHE A 160 6.43 22.14 -4.66
N GLU A 161 5.99 23.30 -5.13
CA GLU A 161 4.62 23.78 -4.98
C GLU A 161 3.74 23.11 -6.04
N VAL A 162 2.61 22.54 -5.64
CA VAL A 162 1.67 21.88 -6.56
C VAL A 162 0.42 22.75 -6.70
N ARG A 163 0.22 23.29 -7.91
CA ARG A 163 -0.93 24.11 -8.29
C ARG A 163 -1.90 23.33 -9.15
N TRP A 164 -3.17 23.60 -8.99
CA TRP A 164 -4.23 22.99 -9.76
C TRP A 164 -4.92 24.07 -10.59
N GLU A 165 -5.00 23.87 -11.90
CA GLU A 165 -5.86 24.71 -12.75
C GLU A 165 -7.34 24.40 -12.48
N ALA A 166 -8.23 25.34 -12.78
CA ALA A 166 -9.67 25.22 -12.52
C ALA A 166 -10.24 23.90 -13.07
N LYS A 167 -9.91 23.55 -14.31
CA LYS A 167 -10.36 22.29 -14.94
C LYS A 167 -9.93 21.03 -14.16
N ALA A 168 -8.67 20.97 -13.72
CA ALA A 168 -8.19 19.83 -12.95
C ALA A 168 -8.87 19.73 -11.59
N MET A 169 -9.15 20.88 -10.96
CA MET A 169 -9.83 20.94 -9.67
C MET A 169 -11.29 20.49 -9.80
N GLU A 170 -12.02 20.97 -10.80
CA GLU A 170 -13.40 20.57 -11.10
C GLU A 170 -13.51 19.06 -11.33
N GLN A 171 -12.60 18.51 -12.13
CA GLN A 171 -12.54 17.07 -12.40
C GLN A 171 -12.23 16.24 -11.16
N ALA A 172 -11.29 16.70 -10.32
CA ALA A 172 -10.96 16.03 -9.07
C ALA A 172 -12.14 16.05 -8.08
N GLU A 173 -12.86 17.17 -8.02
CA GLU A 173 -14.04 17.32 -7.18
C GLU A 173 -15.20 16.44 -7.67
N TRP A 174 -15.40 16.36 -8.99
CA TRP A 174 -16.37 15.44 -9.59
C TRP A 174 -16.06 13.99 -9.23
N LEU A 175 -14.79 13.55 -9.35
CA LEU A 175 -14.37 12.19 -8.96
C LEU A 175 -14.63 11.90 -7.48
N ARG A 176 -14.38 12.87 -6.62
CA ARG A 176 -14.65 12.74 -5.19
C ARG A 176 -16.14 12.57 -4.91
N ARG A 177 -16.99 13.34 -5.58
CA ARG A 177 -18.44 13.34 -5.38
C ARG A 177 -19.12 12.10 -5.96
N GLU A 178 -18.80 11.75 -7.21
CA GLU A 178 -19.49 10.69 -7.95
C GLU A 178 -18.92 9.29 -7.71
N TRP A 179 -17.61 9.21 -7.43
CA TRP A 179 -16.90 7.93 -7.33
C TRP A 179 -16.25 7.70 -5.96
N ALA A 180 -16.39 8.64 -5.03
CA ALA A 180 -15.72 8.63 -3.72
C ALA A 180 -14.19 8.46 -3.83
N VAL A 181 -13.58 8.99 -4.91
CA VAL A 181 -12.15 8.90 -5.20
C VAL A 181 -11.52 10.28 -5.08
N ASP A 182 -10.64 10.47 -4.09
CA ASP A 182 -9.87 11.70 -3.94
C ASP A 182 -8.37 11.43 -4.17
N PHE A 183 -7.85 11.91 -5.29
CA PHE A 183 -6.44 11.79 -5.64
C PHE A 183 -5.59 12.98 -5.18
N ARG A 184 -6.20 14.07 -4.74
CA ARG A 184 -5.49 15.31 -4.41
C ARG A 184 -4.41 15.12 -3.35
N PRO A 185 -4.68 14.47 -2.19
CA PRO A 185 -3.65 14.29 -1.17
C PRO A 185 -2.44 13.52 -1.70
N ARG A 186 -2.69 12.47 -2.48
CA ARG A 186 -1.63 11.64 -3.06
C ARG A 186 -0.83 12.39 -4.14
N MET A 187 -1.49 13.16 -4.98
CA MET A 187 -0.80 13.98 -5.99
C MET A 187 0.05 15.07 -5.35
N LEU A 188 -0.47 15.75 -4.32
CA LEU A 188 0.28 16.74 -3.54
C LEU A 188 1.53 16.11 -2.92
N GLU A 189 1.40 14.96 -2.29
CA GLU A 189 2.53 14.23 -1.67
C GLU A 189 3.58 13.86 -2.72
N LEU A 190 3.19 13.17 -3.80
CA LEU A 190 4.13 12.62 -4.76
C LEU A 190 4.80 13.71 -5.61
N LEU A 191 4.00 14.65 -6.16
CA LEU A 191 4.50 15.72 -7.05
C LEU A 191 5.22 16.81 -6.26
N GLY A 192 4.79 17.09 -5.05
CA GLY A 192 5.47 18.03 -4.17
C GLY A 192 6.86 17.57 -3.77
N ARG A 193 7.09 16.26 -3.68
CA ARG A 193 8.39 15.69 -3.33
C ARG A 193 9.32 15.51 -4.53
N ASP A 194 8.82 14.92 -5.61
CA ASP A 194 9.61 14.64 -6.81
C ASP A 194 8.68 14.40 -8.01
N PRO A 195 8.47 15.39 -8.88
CA PRO A 195 7.65 15.26 -10.08
C PRO A 195 8.37 14.54 -11.23
N GLY A 196 9.60 14.09 -11.02
CA GLY A 196 10.40 13.39 -12.02
C GLY A 196 9.83 12.03 -12.42
N PRO A 197 10.27 11.49 -13.57
CA PRO A 197 9.77 10.20 -14.05
C PRO A 197 10.09 9.08 -13.08
N HIS A 198 9.05 8.35 -12.69
CA HIS A 198 9.19 7.28 -11.71
C HIS A 198 8.16 6.17 -11.97
N ARG A 199 8.65 4.99 -12.38
CA ARG A 199 7.77 3.88 -12.80
C ARG A 199 6.79 3.45 -11.71
N THR A 200 7.25 3.34 -10.47
CA THR A 200 6.40 2.87 -9.35
C THR A 200 5.38 3.92 -8.92
N ARG A 201 5.72 5.21 -9.00
CA ARG A 201 4.78 6.32 -8.79
C ARG A 201 3.90 6.57 -10.00
N ARG A 202 4.14 5.85 -11.12
CA ARG A 202 3.42 5.99 -12.39
C ARG A 202 3.54 7.40 -12.99
N ILE A 203 4.69 8.03 -12.79
CA ILE A 203 5.03 9.31 -13.40
C ILE A 203 5.87 9.02 -14.64
N ARG A 204 5.44 9.54 -15.77
CA ARG A 204 6.16 9.40 -17.04
C ARG A 204 6.04 10.67 -17.91
N ARG A 205 7.01 10.84 -18.78
CA ARG A 205 7.04 11.95 -19.72
C ARG A 205 5.97 11.76 -20.79
N ARG A 206 5.31 12.87 -21.15
CA ARG A 206 4.33 12.95 -22.21
C ARG A 206 4.65 14.09 -23.15
N GLY A 207 5.39 13.80 -24.22
CA GLY A 207 5.90 14.82 -25.15
C GLY A 207 7.07 15.64 -24.57
N THR A 208 7.28 16.84 -25.06
CA THR A 208 8.46 17.66 -24.75
C THR A 208 8.37 18.41 -23.43
N ARG A 209 7.19 18.87 -23.03
CA ARG A 209 7.00 19.76 -21.87
C ARG A 209 5.99 19.26 -20.85
N ARG A 210 5.30 18.14 -21.12
CA ARG A 210 4.24 17.61 -20.27
C ARG A 210 4.65 16.29 -19.65
N TRP A 211 4.07 16.03 -18.49
CA TRP A 211 4.20 14.80 -17.72
C TRP A 211 2.83 14.28 -17.38
N GLU A 212 2.74 13.01 -17.10
CA GLU A 212 1.52 12.41 -16.55
C GLU A 212 1.82 11.64 -15.28
N ILE A 213 0.88 11.65 -14.34
CA ILE A 213 0.85 10.81 -13.16
C ILE A 213 -0.39 9.91 -13.20
N GLY A 214 -0.18 8.61 -13.04
CA GLY A 214 -1.28 7.64 -13.05
C GLY A 214 -1.97 7.52 -11.70
N CYS A 215 -3.29 7.74 -11.68
CA CYS A 215 -4.15 7.61 -10.50
C CYS A 215 -5.32 6.68 -10.84
N GLY A 216 -5.18 5.41 -10.53
CA GLY A 216 -6.18 4.42 -10.90
C GLY A 216 -6.34 4.33 -12.43
N ALA A 217 -7.56 4.51 -12.91
CA ALA A 217 -7.91 4.57 -14.32
C ALA A 217 -7.61 5.96 -14.95
N TRP A 218 -7.41 6.99 -14.14
CA TRP A 218 -7.18 8.36 -14.58
C TRP A 218 -5.70 8.73 -14.65
N ARG A 219 -5.41 9.81 -15.37
CA ARG A 219 -4.08 10.39 -15.56
C ARG A 219 -4.13 11.87 -15.28
N GLY A 220 -3.37 12.33 -14.29
CA GLY A 220 -3.15 13.76 -14.08
C GLY A 220 -2.08 14.27 -15.05
N ILE A 221 -2.41 15.28 -15.85
CA ILE A 221 -1.48 15.91 -16.81
C ILE A 221 -0.93 17.18 -16.20
N PHE A 222 0.39 17.27 -16.15
CA PHE A 222 1.07 18.39 -15.48
C PHE A 222 2.31 18.88 -16.23
N THR A 223 2.76 20.06 -15.87
CA THR A 223 4.04 20.66 -16.25
C THR A 223 4.86 21.00 -15.01
N VAL A 224 6.16 21.14 -15.18
CA VAL A 224 7.09 21.56 -14.14
C VAL A 224 7.86 22.77 -14.65
N ALA A 225 7.83 23.88 -13.89
CA ALA A 225 8.57 25.09 -14.14
C ALA A 225 9.27 25.55 -12.85
N GLY A 226 10.60 25.40 -12.81
CA GLY A 226 11.35 25.62 -11.57
C GLY A 226 10.88 24.70 -10.46
N THR A 227 10.41 25.26 -9.36
CA THR A 227 9.84 24.55 -8.20
C THR A 227 8.31 24.47 -8.22
N VAL A 228 7.67 24.84 -9.33
CA VAL A 228 6.20 24.81 -9.45
C VAL A 228 5.77 23.68 -10.38
N VAL A 229 4.89 22.83 -9.89
CA VAL A 229 4.19 21.79 -10.64
C VAL A 229 2.76 22.25 -10.86
N THR A 230 2.32 22.36 -12.11
CA THR A 230 0.96 22.76 -12.45
C THR A 230 0.20 21.60 -13.07
N LEU A 231 -0.87 21.15 -12.38
CA LEU A 231 -1.85 20.17 -12.90
C LEU A 231 -2.87 20.91 -13.76
N HIS A 232 -2.96 20.54 -15.05
CA HIS A 232 -3.82 21.20 -16.02
C HIS A 232 -5.19 20.54 -16.14
N TRP A 233 -5.24 19.21 -16.19
CA TRP A 233 -6.47 18.42 -16.28
C TRP A 233 -6.22 16.97 -15.87
N LEU A 234 -7.32 16.24 -15.64
CA LEU A 234 -7.32 14.80 -15.51
C LEU A 234 -7.86 14.17 -16.80
N GLU A 235 -7.23 13.10 -17.27
CA GLU A 235 -7.70 12.29 -18.39
C GLU A 235 -8.28 10.97 -17.87
N GLY A 236 -9.38 10.52 -18.49
CA GLY A 236 -10.09 9.30 -18.14
C GLY A 236 -11.54 9.40 -18.61
N ALA A 237 -12.40 8.52 -18.11
CA ALA A 237 -13.84 8.61 -18.37
C ALA A 237 -14.45 9.73 -17.51
N PHE A 238 -14.68 10.87 -18.10
CA PHE A 238 -15.49 11.98 -17.58
C PHE A 238 -16.70 12.17 -18.50
N PRO A 239 -17.84 12.66 -17.99
CA PRO A 239 -18.98 13.01 -18.81
C PRO A 239 -18.69 14.13 -19.80
#